data_cf67ae5ac2450f8c37a6081fcc4552a6
#
_entry.id   cf67ae5ac2450f8c37a6081fcc4552a6
#
_cell.length_a   1.000
_cell.length_b   1.000
_cell.length_c   1.000
_cell.angle_alpha   90.00
_cell.angle_beta   90.00
_cell.angle_gamma   90.00
#
_symmetry.space_group_name_H-M   'P 1'
#
loop_
_entity.id
_entity.type
_entity.pdbx_description
1 polymer ?
#
loop_
_entity_poly.entity_id
_entity_poly.type
_entity_poly.pdbx_seq_one_letter_code
_entity_poly.pdbx_strand_id
1 'polypeptide(L)'
;MARTALAIHRSEVEAPTGFAAKPRETRRSLLALVFLAGTRLSPWFRERLWRWIYDRLAAHDPKAEQFLAMNYGYADVREDTTRAPALEPRDEPYRYELQLYRHVTDGIELAGKDVLEVGCGRGGGASYVARYFHPNRILAVDLAAQAVASCQALHRLPNLTFQQASAASLPCASASIDVVINVESSHCYADIEGFIAEVRRVLRPGGYLAFCDLRWPRVAAELRQQFDRAGFVERRHRIITENVLAALDRLAEHRQGICHAVPRWLRPAMRDFIGVRDTGVYDMLRAGRLAYVSLLLQKPQLVARAERPRSNSSFGEGLAIR
;
A
#
# COMPACT_ATOMS: atom_id res chain seq x y z
N MET A 1 -1.40 44.57 -40.13
CA MET A 1 -1.26 43.10 -39.98
C MET A 1 -0.02 42.82 -39.16
N ALA A 2 -0.15 42.65 -37.88
CA ALA A 2 0.95 42.36 -36.96
C ALA A 2 0.63 41.07 -36.24
N ARG A 3 1.48 40.04 -36.42
CA ARG A 3 1.43 38.77 -35.69
C ARG A 3 2.19 38.94 -34.37
N THR A 4 1.50 38.90 -33.26
CA THR A 4 2.08 38.88 -31.92
C THR A 4 2.42 37.44 -31.56
N ALA A 5 3.71 37.14 -31.45
CA ALA A 5 4.21 35.87 -30.96
C ALA A 5 4.23 35.88 -29.43
N LEU A 6 3.51 34.92 -28.81
CA LEU A 6 3.47 34.72 -27.37
C LEU A 6 4.74 33.96 -26.96
N ALA A 7 5.64 34.61 -26.23
CA ALA A 7 6.84 34.00 -25.67
C ALA A 7 6.44 33.21 -24.41
N ILE A 8 6.65 31.89 -24.44
CA ILE A 8 6.49 31.00 -23.27
C ILE A 8 7.78 31.10 -22.44
N HIS A 9 7.66 31.74 -21.29
CA HIS A 9 8.73 31.79 -20.29
C HIS A 9 8.90 30.39 -19.67
N ARG A 10 10.00 29.72 -20.02
CA ARG A 10 10.48 28.55 -19.25
C ARG A 10 11.18 29.08 -18.00
N SER A 11 10.56 28.88 -16.85
CA SER A 11 11.23 29.03 -15.56
C SER A 11 12.13 27.81 -15.34
N GLU A 12 13.43 27.97 -15.46
CA GLU A 12 14.44 27.04 -14.99
C GLU A 12 14.37 27.01 -13.47
N VAL A 13 14.00 25.83 -12.91
CA VAL A 13 14.09 25.57 -11.48
C VAL A 13 15.53 25.16 -11.20
N GLU A 14 16.33 26.08 -10.64
CA GLU A 14 17.66 25.80 -10.11
C GLU A 14 17.58 24.73 -9.02
N ALA A 15 18.35 23.66 -9.18
CA ALA A 15 18.54 22.64 -8.17
C ALA A 15 19.36 23.22 -6.99
N PRO A 16 18.99 22.94 -5.71
CA PRO A 16 19.76 23.41 -4.58
C PRO A 16 21.12 22.69 -4.53
N THR A 17 22.19 23.44 -4.77
CA THR A 17 23.57 23.04 -4.51
C THR A 17 23.85 23.15 -3.00
N GLY A 18 24.12 22.02 -2.35
CA GLY A 18 24.69 22.04 -1.02
C GLY A 18 24.39 20.81 -0.20
N PHE A 19 25.42 20.05 0.04
CA PHE A 19 25.72 18.95 0.95
C PHE A 19 26.00 17.60 0.25
N ALA A 20 27.14 17.58 -0.42
CA ALA A 20 27.81 16.33 -0.74
C ALA A 20 28.59 15.83 0.49
N ALA A 21 27.91 15.19 1.44
CA ALA A 21 28.56 14.32 2.40
C ALA A 21 28.91 13.02 1.67
N LYS A 22 30.23 12.68 1.60
CA LYS A 22 30.69 11.41 1.06
C LYS A 22 29.89 10.25 1.72
N PRO A 23 29.31 9.31 0.94
CA PRO A 23 28.63 8.17 1.51
C PRO A 23 29.68 7.35 2.31
N ARG A 24 29.49 7.23 3.63
CA ARG A 24 30.15 6.21 4.42
C ARG A 24 29.75 4.87 3.81
N GLU A 25 30.71 4.08 3.32
CA GLU A 25 30.49 2.68 2.96
C GLU A 25 30.03 1.93 4.21
N THR A 26 28.73 1.88 4.40
CA THR A 26 28.13 1.00 5.39
C THR A 26 28.45 -0.43 4.94
N ARG A 27 29.25 -1.16 5.73
CA ARG A 27 29.45 -2.61 5.56
C ARG A 27 28.08 -3.26 5.54
N ARG A 28 27.57 -3.53 4.35
CA ARG A 28 26.31 -4.24 4.16
C ARG A 28 26.44 -5.58 4.87
N SER A 29 25.52 -5.86 5.79
CA SER A 29 25.46 -7.18 6.43
C SER A 29 25.41 -8.24 5.33
N LEU A 30 26.20 -9.31 5.44
CA LEU A 30 26.16 -10.44 4.51
C LEU A 30 24.73 -10.99 4.37
N LEU A 31 23.94 -10.94 5.44
CA LEU A 31 22.51 -11.29 5.45
C LEU A 31 21.66 -10.34 4.61
N ALA A 32 21.92 -9.03 4.64
CA ALA A 32 21.22 -8.07 3.77
C ALA A 32 21.58 -8.28 2.29
N LEU A 33 22.82 -8.66 1.99
CA LEU A 33 23.23 -9.03 0.62
C LEU A 33 22.60 -10.34 0.16
N VAL A 34 22.54 -11.35 1.01
CA VAL A 34 21.86 -12.64 0.73
C VAL A 34 20.36 -12.42 0.56
N PHE A 35 19.76 -11.57 1.39
CA PHE A 35 18.36 -11.17 1.29
C PHE A 35 18.06 -10.47 -0.04
N LEU A 36 18.84 -9.44 -0.40
CA LEU A 36 18.70 -8.72 -1.67
C LEU A 36 18.97 -9.61 -2.89
N ALA A 37 19.94 -10.52 -2.79
CA ALA A 37 20.23 -11.51 -3.84
C ALA A 37 19.08 -12.53 -3.96
N GLY A 38 18.56 -13.03 -2.84
CA GLY A 38 17.42 -13.96 -2.80
C GLY A 38 16.14 -13.38 -3.42
N THR A 39 15.88 -12.08 -3.21
CA THR A 39 14.74 -11.40 -3.85
C THR A 39 14.87 -11.22 -5.37
N ARG A 40 16.08 -11.37 -5.92
CA ARG A 40 16.36 -11.30 -7.37
C ARG A 40 16.28 -12.64 -8.09
N LEU A 41 16.38 -13.77 -7.36
CA LEU A 41 16.55 -15.08 -7.96
C LEU A 41 15.25 -15.70 -8.49
N SER A 42 14.14 -15.61 -7.77
CA SER A 42 12.85 -16.17 -8.19
C SER A 42 11.68 -15.56 -7.42
N PRO A 43 10.56 -15.22 -8.07
CA PRO A 43 9.35 -14.75 -7.39
C PRO A 43 8.82 -15.75 -6.35
N TRP A 44 8.84 -17.04 -6.67
CA TRP A 44 8.44 -18.13 -5.77
C TRP A 44 9.32 -18.25 -4.52
N PHE A 45 10.66 -18.13 -4.69
CA PHE A 45 11.60 -18.16 -3.55
C PHE A 45 11.40 -16.95 -2.64
N ARG A 46 11.18 -15.77 -3.22
CA ARG A 46 10.87 -14.53 -2.50
C ARG A 46 9.64 -14.68 -1.62
N GLU A 47 8.53 -15.17 -2.15
CA GLU A 47 7.29 -15.38 -1.43
C GLU A 47 7.46 -16.35 -0.25
N ARG A 48 8.15 -17.49 -0.47
CA ARG A 48 8.44 -18.46 0.60
C ARG A 48 9.33 -17.89 1.69
N LEU A 49 10.33 -17.10 1.31
CA LEU A 49 11.24 -16.46 2.26
C LEU A 49 10.51 -15.44 3.12
N TRP A 50 9.68 -14.59 2.51
CA TRP A 50 8.89 -13.61 3.24
C TRP A 50 7.89 -14.29 4.17
N ARG A 51 7.17 -15.30 3.71
CA ARG A 51 6.27 -16.09 4.55
C ARG A 51 7.00 -16.66 5.76
N TRP A 52 8.15 -17.27 5.56
CA TRP A 52 8.95 -17.81 6.67
C TRP A 52 9.40 -16.74 7.66
N ILE A 53 9.81 -15.58 7.19
CA ILE A 53 10.19 -14.44 8.05
C ILE A 53 9.00 -13.96 8.87
N TYR A 54 7.85 -13.75 8.25
CA TYR A 54 6.64 -13.29 8.95
C TYR A 54 6.12 -14.31 9.96
N ASP A 55 6.12 -15.59 9.63
CA ASP A 55 5.78 -16.66 10.58
C ASP A 55 6.71 -16.66 11.80
N ARG A 56 8.03 -16.45 11.58
CA ARG A 56 9.01 -16.36 12.67
C ARG A 56 8.83 -15.11 13.53
N LEU A 57 8.61 -13.96 12.93
CA LEU A 57 8.34 -12.72 13.65
C LEU A 57 7.06 -12.85 14.49
N ALA A 58 5.99 -13.42 13.94
CA ALA A 58 4.74 -13.66 14.67
C ALA A 58 4.95 -14.61 15.86
N ALA A 59 5.76 -15.64 15.72
CA ALA A 59 6.06 -16.58 16.80
C ALA A 59 6.90 -15.96 17.93
N HIS A 60 7.77 -14.96 17.65
CA HIS A 60 8.61 -14.32 18.65
C HIS A 60 7.92 -13.19 19.44
N ASP A 61 6.87 -12.60 18.87
CA ASP A 61 6.08 -11.54 19.53
C ASP A 61 4.58 -11.88 19.43
N PRO A 62 4.11 -12.93 20.13
CA PRO A 62 2.72 -13.41 19.99
C PRO A 62 1.70 -12.38 20.47
N LYS A 63 2.08 -11.44 21.33
CA LYS A 63 1.20 -10.39 21.85
C LYS A 63 1.21 -9.12 21.01
N ALA A 64 2.02 -9.07 19.95
CA ALA A 64 2.23 -7.88 19.09
C ALA A 64 2.56 -6.60 19.88
N GLU A 65 3.21 -6.73 21.03
CA GLU A 65 3.56 -5.58 21.89
C GLU A 65 4.57 -4.66 21.21
N GLN A 66 5.35 -5.17 20.26
CA GLN A 66 6.42 -4.43 19.58
C GLN A 66 6.13 -4.14 18.11
N PHE A 67 5.24 -4.93 17.47
CA PHE A 67 4.96 -4.89 16.04
C PHE A 67 3.47 -5.01 15.74
N LEU A 68 2.66 -4.07 16.23
CA LEU A 68 1.23 -4.07 15.94
C LEU A 68 0.97 -3.72 14.47
N ALA A 69 1.71 -2.77 13.92
CA ALA A 69 1.64 -2.34 12.53
C ALA A 69 3.04 -2.43 11.90
N MET A 70 3.14 -3.10 10.75
CA MET A 70 4.40 -3.42 10.08
C MET A 70 4.54 -2.61 8.78
N ASN A 71 4.58 -1.28 8.92
CA ASN A 71 4.84 -0.38 7.80
C ASN A 71 5.78 0.76 8.25
N TYR A 72 6.29 1.54 7.31
CA TYR A 72 7.25 2.61 7.61
C TYR A 72 6.61 3.88 8.16
N GLY A 73 5.29 3.96 8.13
CA GLY A 73 4.56 5.11 8.66
C GLY A 73 4.43 6.27 7.68
N TYR A 74 3.63 7.23 8.08
CA TYR A 74 3.42 8.49 7.38
C TYR A 74 3.36 9.63 8.39
N ALA A 75 4.13 10.69 8.17
CA ALA A 75 4.00 11.94 8.90
C ALA A 75 3.76 13.07 7.92
N ASP A 76 2.74 13.88 8.15
CA ASP A 76 2.57 15.07 7.33
C ASP A 76 3.71 16.06 7.61
N VAL A 77 4.40 16.48 6.55
CA VAL A 77 5.50 17.44 6.63
C VAL A 77 5.01 18.89 6.51
N ARG A 78 3.73 19.09 6.15
CA ARG A 78 3.12 20.40 5.91
C ARG A 78 2.12 20.80 6.99
N GLU A 79 1.62 19.84 7.76
CA GLU A 79 0.64 20.10 8.81
C GLU A 79 1.32 20.27 10.18
N ASP A 80 0.83 21.25 10.91
CA ASP A 80 1.07 21.37 12.34
C ASP A 80 0.51 20.11 13.04
N THR A 81 1.32 19.45 13.84
CA THR A 81 0.97 18.22 14.57
C THR A 81 -0.25 18.38 15.49
N THR A 82 -0.72 19.61 15.73
CA THR A 82 -1.93 19.93 16.51
C THR A 82 -3.23 19.42 15.87
N ARG A 83 -3.23 19.07 14.58
CA ARG A 83 -4.38 18.49 13.86
C ARG A 83 -4.36 16.96 13.75
N ALA A 84 -3.42 16.30 14.40
CA ALA A 84 -3.38 14.85 14.40
C ALA A 84 -4.68 14.27 15.00
N PRO A 85 -5.26 13.21 14.43
CA PRO A 85 -6.46 12.59 14.97
C PRO A 85 -6.21 12.11 16.40
N ALA A 86 -7.22 12.27 17.27
CA ALA A 86 -7.18 11.66 18.59
C ALA A 86 -7.14 10.14 18.43
N LEU A 87 -6.16 9.50 19.04
CA LEU A 87 -6.02 8.05 19.10
C LEU A 87 -6.30 7.55 20.52
N GLU A 88 -6.73 6.31 20.64
CA GLU A 88 -6.75 5.63 21.93
C GLU A 88 -5.32 5.50 22.48
N PRO A 89 -5.10 5.53 23.81
CA PRO A 89 -3.74 5.47 24.40
C PRO A 89 -2.90 4.29 23.91
N ARG A 90 -3.53 3.14 23.64
CA ARG A 90 -2.85 1.94 23.10
C ARG A 90 -2.35 2.09 21.67
N ASP A 91 -2.91 3.03 20.90
CA ASP A 91 -2.56 3.26 19.50
C ASP A 91 -1.50 4.34 19.32
N GLU A 92 -1.27 5.18 20.34
CA GLU A 92 -0.31 6.29 20.29
C GLU A 92 1.12 5.85 19.93
N PRO A 93 1.65 4.72 20.43
CA PRO A 93 2.98 4.25 20.02
C PRO A 93 3.11 3.96 18.52
N TYR A 94 1.98 3.70 17.84
CA TYR A 94 1.90 3.35 16.42
C TYR A 94 1.31 4.46 15.56
N ARG A 95 1.24 5.67 16.08
CA ARG A 95 0.59 6.83 15.45
C ARG A 95 0.95 6.99 13.98
N TYR A 96 2.23 6.94 13.65
CA TYR A 96 2.68 7.18 12.28
C TYR A 96 2.38 6.03 11.34
N GLU A 97 2.47 4.79 11.82
CA GLU A 97 2.06 3.61 11.07
C GLU A 97 0.55 3.63 10.77
N LEU A 98 -0.28 4.06 11.72
CA LEU A 98 -1.73 4.19 11.54
C LEU A 98 -2.09 5.39 10.65
N GLN A 99 -1.31 6.48 10.70
CA GLN A 99 -1.47 7.60 9.79
C GLN A 99 -1.25 7.22 8.33
N LEU A 100 -0.44 6.20 8.03
CA LEU A 100 -0.30 5.69 6.67
C LEU A 100 -1.61 5.09 6.15
N TYR A 101 -2.36 4.34 7.01
CA TYR A 101 -3.69 3.84 6.66
C TYR A 101 -4.69 4.98 6.41
N ARG A 102 -4.67 6.00 7.27
CA ARG A 102 -5.49 7.20 7.05
C ARG A 102 -5.15 7.90 5.74
N HIS A 103 -3.84 8.05 5.44
CA HIS A 103 -3.39 8.68 4.19
C HIS A 103 -3.83 7.90 2.95
N VAL A 104 -3.68 6.58 2.94
CA VAL A 104 -4.00 5.77 1.76
C VAL A 104 -5.50 5.73 1.47
N THR A 105 -6.33 5.77 2.53
CA THR A 105 -7.79 5.78 2.44
C THR A 105 -8.40 7.18 2.36
N ASP A 106 -7.58 8.24 2.40
CA ASP A 106 -8.06 9.62 2.28
C ASP A 106 -8.85 9.84 0.97
N GLY A 107 -10.01 10.48 1.08
CA GLY A 107 -10.94 10.69 -0.02
C GLY A 107 -11.86 9.51 -0.31
N ILE A 108 -11.87 8.46 0.54
CA ILE A 108 -12.83 7.36 0.48
C ILE A 108 -13.68 7.36 1.75
N GLU A 109 -15.00 7.37 1.59
CA GLU A 109 -15.91 7.07 2.70
C GLU A 109 -15.91 5.57 2.97
N LEU A 110 -15.41 5.16 4.15
CA LEU A 110 -15.35 3.74 4.56
C LEU A 110 -16.53 3.32 5.43
N ALA A 111 -17.27 4.27 6.03
CA ALA A 111 -18.39 3.95 6.89
C ALA A 111 -19.45 3.15 6.11
N GLY A 112 -19.88 2.02 6.71
CA GLY A 112 -20.86 1.12 6.11
C GLY A 112 -20.38 0.33 4.88
N LYS A 113 -19.09 0.39 4.49
CA LYS A 113 -18.53 -0.33 3.33
C LYS A 113 -18.04 -1.72 3.68
N ASP A 114 -18.06 -2.61 2.69
CA ASP A 114 -17.39 -3.91 2.74
C ASP A 114 -15.93 -3.72 2.31
N VAL A 115 -15.01 -3.92 3.24
CA VAL A 115 -13.57 -3.67 3.06
C VAL A 115 -12.79 -4.99 3.04
N LEU A 116 -11.79 -5.08 2.18
CA LEU A 116 -10.81 -6.17 2.16
C LEU A 116 -9.40 -5.57 2.33
N GLU A 117 -8.66 -6.03 3.32
CA GLU A 117 -7.23 -5.76 3.40
C GLU A 117 -6.43 -6.96 2.90
N VAL A 118 -5.51 -6.76 1.94
CA VAL A 118 -4.65 -7.81 1.37
C VAL A 118 -3.22 -7.62 1.84
N GLY A 119 -2.68 -8.64 2.54
CA GLY A 119 -1.37 -8.57 3.19
C GLY A 119 -1.43 -7.82 4.51
N CYS A 120 -2.31 -8.27 5.41
CA CYS A 120 -2.61 -7.57 6.67
C CYS A 120 -1.51 -7.70 7.74
N GLY A 121 -0.53 -8.59 7.55
CA GLY A 121 0.57 -8.82 8.48
C GLY A 121 0.09 -9.12 9.91
N ARG A 122 0.29 -8.18 10.83
CA ARG A 122 -0.10 -8.30 12.26
C ARG A 122 -1.51 -7.76 12.55
N GLY A 123 -2.24 -7.30 11.54
CA GLY A 123 -3.62 -6.86 11.65
C GLY A 123 -3.86 -5.50 12.29
N GLY A 124 -2.79 -4.77 12.67
CA GLY A 124 -2.93 -3.45 13.31
C GLY A 124 -3.65 -2.43 12.44
N GLY A 125 -3.37 -2.44 11.12
CA GLY A 125 -4.04 -1.58 10.14
C GLY A 125 -5.52 -1.91 10.00
N ALA A 126 -5.88 -3.19 9.80
CA ALA A 126 -7.26 -3.65 9.75
C ALA A 126 -8.04 -3.29 11.03
N SER A 127 -7.42 -3.51 12.20
CA SER A 127 -8.00 -3.16 13.49
C SER A 127 -8.22 -1.65 13.64
N TYR A 128 -7.27 -0.83 13.19
CA TYR A 128 -7.41 0.62 13.18
C TYR A 128 -8.57 1.05 12.28
N VAL A 129 -8.63 0.56 11.05
CA VAL A 129 -9.72 0.89 10.12
C VAL A 129 -11.08 0.44 10.68
N ALA A 130 -11.16 -0.75 11.28
CA ALA A 130 -12.39 -1.27 11.87
C ALA A 130 -12.94 -0.38 12.99
N ARG A 131 -12.06 0.18 13.84
CA ARG A 131 -12.43 0.99 15.00
C ARG A 131 -12.70 2.46 14.68
N TYR A 132 -11.93 3.04 13.77
CA TYR A 132 -11.95 4.49 13.54
C TYR A 132 -12.74 4.91 12.30
N PHE A 133 -12.99 4.00 11.35
CA PHE A 133 -13.70 4.32 10.10
C PHE A 133 -15.05 3.63 9.95
N HIS A 134 -15.43 2.80 10.92
CA HIS A 134 -16.75 2.17 11.03
C HIS A 134 -17.27 1.49 9.74
N PRO A 135 -16.45 0.67 9.05
CA PRO A 135 -16.93 -0.10 7.90
C PRO A 135 -17.99 -1.12 8.35
N ASN A 136 -18.84 -1.56 7.40
CA ASN A 136 -19.79 -2.63 7.65
C ASN A 136 -19.07 -3.91 8.10
N ARG A 137 -18.03 -4.29 7.36
CA ARG A 137 -17.13 -5.40 7.72
C ARG A 137 -15.78 -5.21 7.07
N ILE A 138 -14.76 -5.79 7.70
CA ILE A 138 -13.43 -5.97 7.14
C ILE A 138 -13.10 -7.45 7.12
N LEU A 139 -12.71 -7.96 5.94
CA LEU A 139 -11.96 -9.18 5.81
C LEU A 139 -10.49 -8.80 5.60
N ALA A 140 -9.59 -9.27 6.46
CA ALA A 140 -8.17 -9.05 6.35
C ALA A 140 -7.46 -10.38 6.04
N VAL A 141 -6.68 -10.43 4.97
CA VAL A 141 -6.04 -11.66 4.51
C VAL A 141 -4.52 -11.55 4.50
N ASP A 142 -3.85 -12.63 4.84
CA ASP A 142 -2.40 -12.79 4.71
C ASP A 142 -2.06 -14.22 4.29
N LEU A 143 -0.89 -14.39 3.66
CA LEU A 143 -0.38 -15.70 3.25
C LEU A 143 0.18 -16.49 4.43
N ALA A 144 0.70 -15.82 5.47
CA ALA A 144 1.34 -16.40 6.63
C ALA A 144 0.31 -16.88 7.65
N ALA A 145 0.18 -18.20 7.81
CA ALA A 145 -0.82 -18.81 8.70
C ALA A 145 -0.63 -18.40 10.17
N GLN A 146 0.62 -18.28 10.64
CA GLN A 146 0.91 -17.86 12.02
C GLN A 146 0.57 -16.38 12.26
N ALA A 147 0.78 -15.52 11.26
CA ALA A 147 0.36 -14.12 11.34
C ALA A 147 -1.18 -14.04 11.49
N VAL A 148 -1.92 -14.76 10.66
CA VAL A 148 -3.40 -14.84 10.74
C VAL A 148 -3.87 -15.34 12.09
N ALA A 149 -3.30 -16.44 12.61
CA ALA A 149 -3.66 -16.98 13.92
C ALA A 149 -3.41 -15.97 15.06
N SER A 150 -2.27 -15.24 14.98
CA SER A 150 -1.97 -14.16 15.93
C SER A 150 -2.98 -13.01 15.81
N CYS A 151 -3.36 -12.60 14.60
CA CYS A 151 -4.37 -11.56 14.38
C CYS A 151 -5.73 -11.95 14.98
N GLN A 152 -6.19 -13.18 14.79
CA GLN A 152 -7.45 -13.70 15.35
C GLN A 152 -7.45 -13.71 16.89
N ALA A 153 -6.28 -13.94 17.50
CA ALA A 153 -6.14 -13.92 18.96
C ALA A 153 -6.14 -12.48 19.51
N LEU A 154 -5.48 -11.54 18.81
CA LEU A 154 -5.24 -10.18 19.27
C LEU A 154 -6.39 -9.22 19.00
N HIS A 155 -7.05 -9.33 17.85
CA HIS A 155 -8.03 -8.37 17.35
C HIS A 155 -9.43 -8.98 17.32
N ARG A 156 -10.17 -8.84 18.43
CA ARG A 156 -11.55 -9.36 18.56
C ARG A 156 -12.55 -8.21 18.39
N LEU A 157 -12.89 -7.90 17.15
CA LEU A 157 -13.88 -6.87 16.81
C LEU A 157 -15.03 -7.50 16.01
N PRO A 158 -16.28 -7.10 16.23
CA PRO A 158 -17.45 -7.73 15.61
C PRO A 158 -17.49 -7.57 14.09
N ASN A 159 -16.85 -6.52 13.56
CA ASN A 159 -16.79 -6.19 12.14
C ASN A 159 -15.44 -6.54 11.47
N LEU A 160 -14.56 -7.31 12.14
CA LEU A 160 -13.24 -7.66 11.63
C LEU A 160 -13.02 -9.18 11.66
N THR A 161 -12.63 -9.73 10.50
CA THR A 161 -12.32 -11.16 10.35
C THR A 161 -10.97 -11.30 9.67
N PHE A 162 -10.18 -12.29 10.10
CA PHE A 162 -8.88 -12.64 9.52
C PHE A 162 -8.93 -14.02 8.88
N GLN A 163 -8.34 -14.17 7.68
CA GLN A 163 -8.31 -15.42 6.96
C GLN A 163 -6.98 -15.59 6.22
N GLN A 164 -6.44 -16.83 6.20
CA GLN A 164 -5.30 -17.15 5.36
C GLN A 164 -5.72 -17.20 3.89
N ALA A 165 -5.04 -16.41 3.04
CA ALA A 165 -5.24 -16.45 1.59
C ALA A 165 -4.04 -15.91 0.83
N SER A 166 -3.92 -16.32 -0.44
CA SER A 166 -2.98 -15.72 -1.38
C SER A 166 -3.58 -14.45 -1.99
N ALA A 167 -2.74 -13.44 -2.22
CA ALA A 167 -3.14 -12.23 -2.94
C ALA A 167 -3.61 -12.51 -4.39
N ALA A 168 -3.11 -13.58 -5.00
CA ALA A 168 -3.51 -14.03 -6.34
C ALA A 168 -4.72 -15.00 -6.33
N SER A 169 -5.36 -15.23 -5.16
CA SER A 169 -6.57 -16.06 -5.01
C SER A 169 -7.34 -15.61 -3.78
N LEU A 170 -8.12 -14.55 -3.91
CA LEU A 170 -8.83 -13.92 -2.80
C LEU A 170 -10.14 -14.66 -2.46
N PRO A 171 -10.43 -14.90 -1.16
CA PRO A 171 -11.59 -15.67 -0.71
C PRO A 171 -12.88 -14.83 -0.72
N CYS A 172 -13.09 -14.04 -1.76
CA CYS A 172 -14.24 -13.16 -1.93
C CYS A 172 -14.94 -13.46 -3.23
N ALA A 173 -16.27 -13.37 -3.26
CA ALA A 173 -17.04 -13.43 -4.48
C ALA A 173 -16.70 -12.22 -5.40
N SER A 174 -16.93 -12.39 -6.70
CA SER A 174 -16.79 -11.29 -7.66
C SER A 174 -17.76 -10.16 -7.30
N ALA A 175 -17.31 -8.91 -7.43
CA ALA A 175 -18.09 -7.69 -7.19
C ALA A 175 -18.78 -7.68 -5.80
N SER A 176 -18.07 -8.10 -4.75
CA SER A 176 -18.57 -8.18 -3.38
C SER A 176 -17.93 -7.17 -2.41
N ILE A 177 -16.87 -6.48 -2.82
CA ILE A 177 -16.06 -5.58 -1.99
C ILE A 177 -16.16 -4.15 -2.53
N ASP A 178 -16.32 -3.18 -1.64
CA ASP A 178 -16.36 -1.75 -1.99
C ASP A 178 -14.96 -1.15 -2.05
N VAL A 179 -14.09 -1.53 -1.08
CA VAL A 179 -12.74 -0.98 -0.97
C VAL A 179 -11.75 -2.11 -0.67
N VAL A 180 -10.67 -2.18 -1.45
CA VAL A 180 -9.50 -3.00 -1.14
C VAL A 180 -8.40 -2.08 -0.63
N ILE A 181 -7.76 -2.46 0.48
CA ILE A 181 -6.59 -1.79 1.07
C ILE A 181 -5.38 -2.69 0.90
N ASN A 182 -4.27 -2.12 0.43
CA ASN A 182 -2.98 -2.82 0.30
C ASN A 182 -1.85 -1.87 0.70
N VAL A 183 -1.24 -2.16 1.85
CA VAL A 183 -0.19 -1.33 2.45
C VAL A 183 1.08 -2.15 2.63
N GLU A 184 2.18 -1.74 2.00
CA GLU A 184 3.52 -2.34 2.14
C GLU A 184 3.57 -3.87 2.05
N SER A 185 2.82 -4.48 1.16
CA SER A 185 2.81 -5.95 1.05
C SER A 185 3.06 -6.45 -0.37
N SER A 186 2.65 -5.69 -1.39
CA SER A 186 2.70 -6.16 -2.78
C SER A 186 4.12 -6.31 -3.34
N HIS A 187 5.13 -5.72 -2.72
CA HIS A 187 6.54 -5.95 -3.09
C HIS A 187 7.00 -7.40 -2.80
N CYS A 188 6.28 -8.11 -1.94
CA CYS A 188 6.55 -9.51 -1.61
C CYS A 188 5.85 -10.51 -2.56
N TYR A 189 4.87 -10.06 -3.36
CA TYR A 189 4.07 -10.98 -4.16
C TYR A 189 4.86 -11.60 -5.31
N ALA A 190 4.67 -12.91 -5.50
CA ALA A 190 5.27 -13.63 -6.63
C ALA A 190 4.54 -13.31 -7.94
N ASP A 191 3.21 -13.14 -7.86
CA ASP A 191 2.32 -12.88 -8.99
C ASP A 191 1.56 -11.56 -8.76
N ILE A 192 2.14 -10.47 -9.23
CA ILE A 192 1.53 -9.14 -9.13
C ILE A 192 0.35 -8.98 -10.11
N GLU A 193 0.40 -9.63 -11.28
CA GLU A 193 -0.68 -9.57 -12.26
C GLU A 193 -1.90 -10.35 -11.76
N GLY A 194 -1.70 -11.52 -11.17
CA GLY A 194 -2.75 -12.26 -10.48
C GLY A 194 -3.40 -11.47 -9.35
N PHE A 195 -2.59 -10.77 -8.53
CA PHE A 195 -3.13 -9.85 -7.51
C PHE A 195 -4.01 -8.76 -8.12
N ILE A 196 -3.55 -8.09 -9.18
CA ILE A 196 -4.30 -7.03 -9.86
C ILE A 196 -5.62 -7.57 -10.43
N ALA A 197 -5.59 -8.74 -11.05
CA ALA A 197 -6.77 -9.41 -11.60
C ALA A 197 -7.78 -9.75 -10.49
N GLU A 198 -7.33 -10.31 -9.37
CA GLU A 198 -8.17 -10.67 -8.22
C GLU A 198 -8.79 -9.44 -7.56
N VAL A 199 -8.01 -8.37 -7.32
CA VAL A 199 -8.55 -7.11 -6.82
C VAL A 199 -9.64 -6.56 -7.75
N ARG A 200 -9.40 -6.58 -9.06
CA ARG A 200 -10.41 -6.16 -10.04
C ARG A 200 -11.65 -7.06 -10.01
N ARG A 201 -11.48 -8.36 -9.82
CA ARG A 201 -12.59 -9.33 -9.75
C ARG A 201 -13.48 -9.06 -8.54
N VAL A 202 -12.88 -8.91 -7.34
CA VAL A 202 -13.63 -8.78 -6.09
C VAL A 202 -14.27 -7.41 -5.91
N LEU A 203 -13.69 -6.35 -6.45
CA LEU A 203 -14.25 -5.00 -6.37
C LEU A 203 -15.58 -4.89 -7.12
N ARG A 204 -16.55 -4.25 -6.48
CA ARG A 204 -17.78 -3.76 -7.16
C ARG A 204 -17.42 -2.74 -8.22
N PRO A 205 -18.23 -2.59 -9.28
CA PRO A 205 -18.14 -1.43 -10.17
C PRO A 205 -18.21 -0.13 -9.35
N GLY A 206 -17.26 0.80 -9.59
CA GLY A 206 -17.12 2.01 -8.80
C GLY A 206 -16.29 1.87 -7.52
N GLY A 207 -15.93 0.65 -7.12
CA GLY A 207 -15.12 0.37 -5.93
C GLY A 207 -13.66 0.81 -6.10
N TYR A 208 -12.94 0.91 -4.97
CA TYR A 208 -11.59 1.49 -4.91
C TYR A 208 -10.54 0.50 -4.44
N LEU A 209 -9.33 0.63 -5.01
CA LEU A 209 -8.10 0.10 -4.43
C LEU A 209 -7.29 1.26 -3.84
N ALA A 210 -7.14 1.24 -2.51
CA ALA A 210 -6.26 2.13 -1.75
C ALA A 210 -4.91 1.42 -1.57
N PHE A 211 -3.89 1.89 -2.27
CA PHE A 211 -2.60 1.21 -2.41
C PHE A 211 -1.44 2.10 -2.00
N CYS A 212 -0.51 1.56 -1.21
CA CYS A 212 0.80 2.18 -1.08
C CYS A 212 1.90 1.14 -0.85
N ASP A 213 3.07 1.40 -1.42
CA ASP A 213 4.22 0.50 -1.31
C ASP A 213 5.53 1.20 -1.70
N LEU A 214 6.66 0.63 -1.25
CA LEU A 214 7.98 1.07 -1.67
C LEU A 214 8.40 0.35 -2.95
N ARG A 215 8.98 1.08 -3.89
CA ARG A 215 9.38 0.57 -5.21
C ARG A 215 10.61 1.29 -5.76
N TRP A 216 11.37 0.59 -6.58
CA TRP A 216 12.28 1.25 -7.52
C TRP A 216 11.43 2.10 -8.46
N PRO A 217 11.84 3.36 -8.80
CA PRO A 217 11.01 4.26 -9.61
C PRO A 217 10.54 3.65 -10.94
N ARG A 218 11.41 2.89 -11.62
CA ARG A 218 11.06 2.17 -12.85
C ARG A 218 9.95 1.12 -12.60
N VAL A 219 10.08 0.32 -11.54
CA VAL A 219 9.09 -0.70 -11.18
C VAL A 219 7.75 -0.06 -10.78
N ALA A 220 7.78 1.10 -10.12
CA ALA A 220 6.58 1.87 -9.81
C ALA A 220 5.84 2.32 -11.09
N ALA A 221 6.59 2.79 -12.09
CA ALA A 221 6.01 3.17 -13.38
C ALA A 221 5.41 1.96 -14.13
N GLU A 222 6.10 0.83 -14.14
CA GLU A 222 5.62 -0.44 -14.72
C GLU A 222 4.33 -0.92 -14.03
N LEU A 223 4.28 -0.86 -12.69
CA LEU A 223 3.12 -1.24 -11.91
C LEU A 223 1.89 -0.36 -12.22
N ARG A 224 2.08 0.95 -12.37
CA ARG A 224 0.99 1.85 -12.78
C ARG A 224 0.43 1.48 -14.16
N GLN A 225 1.31 1.14 -15.11
CA GLN A 225 0.87 0.66 -16.43
C GLN A 225 0.12 -0.69 -16.34
N GLN A 226 0.48 -1.58 -15.41
CA GLN A 226 -0.25 -2.82 -15.19
C GLN A 226 -1.67 -2.57 -14.66
N PHE A 227 -1.83 -1.63 -13.72
CA PHE A 227 -3.16 -1.20 -13.24
C PHE A 227 -4.00 -0.57 -14.36
N ASP A 228 -3.40 0.29 -15.19
CA ASP A 228 -4.07 0.91 -16.33
C ASP A 228 -4.53 -0.15 -17.35
N ARG A 229 -3.64 -1.08 -17.77
CA ARG A 229 -3.99 -2.21 -18.65
C ARG A 229 -5.08 -3.11 -18.06
N ALA A 230 -5.13 -3.27 -16.74
CA ALA A 230 -6.21 -3.97 -16.08
C ALA A 230 -7.53 -3.16 -16.05
N GLY A 231 -7.54 -1.93 -16.56
CA GLY A 231 -8.72 -1.07 -16.69
C GLY A 231 -9.11 -0.39 -15.37
N PHE A 232 -8.15 -0.12 -14.49
CA PHE A 232 -8.36 0.79 -13.36
C PHE A 232 -8.21 2.25 -13.82
N VAL A 233 -8.98 3.15 -13.20
CA VAL A 233 -8.83 4.59 -13.35
C VAL A 233 -8.03 5.12 -12.17
N GLU A 234 -6.88 5.74 -12.41
CA GLU A 234 -6.08 6.39 -11.38
C GLU A 234 -6.78 7.69 -10.94
N ARG A 235 -7.20 7.75 -9.66
CA ARG A 235 -7.84 8.92 -9.06
C ARG A 235 -6.84 9.80 -8.33
N ARG A 236 -5.79 9.20 -7.77
CA ARG A 236 -4.72 9.90 -7.08
C ARG A 236 -3.42 9.12 -7.23
N HIS A 237 -2.33 9.86 -7.49
CA HIS A 237 -0.95 9.38 -7.43
C HIS A 237 -0.12 10.35 -6.62
N ARG A 238 0.58 9.86 -5.61
CA ARG A 238 1.51 10.66 -4.81
C ARG A 238 2.79 9.87 -4.55
N ILE A 239 3.91 10.57 -4.60
CA ILE A 239 5.18 10.09 -4.06
C ILE A 239 5.26 10.65 -2.65
N ILE A 240 5.24 9.78 -1.64
CA ILE A 240 5.19 10.15 -0.23
C ILE A 240 6.48 9.81 0.51
N THR A 241 7.60 9.71 -0.22
CA THR A 241 8.90 9.33 0.33
C THR A 241 9.34 10.26 1.45
N GLU A 242 9.15 11.58 1.32
CA GLU A 242 9.50 12.57 2.35
C GLU A 242 8.67 12.39 3.62
N ASN A 243 7.38 12.11 3.48
CA ASN A 243 6.48 11.85 4.61
C ASN A 243 6.86 10.57 5.36
N VAL A 244 7.28 9.54 4.62
CA VAL A 244 7.76 8.28 5.19
C VAL A 244 9.08 8.48 5.92
N LEU A 245 10.03 9.21 5.33
CA LEU A 245 11.30 9.55 5.99
C LEU A 245 11.06 10.34 7.28
N ALA A 246 10.14 11.31 7.26
CA ALA A 246 9.77 12.08 8.45
C ALA A 246 9.14 11.19 9.54
N ALA A 247 8.33 10.19 9.15
CA ALA A 247 7.79 9.21 10.09
C ALA A 247 8.88 8.33 10.68
N LEU A 248 9.80 7.81 9.85
CA LEU A 248 10.94 7.00 10.29
C LEU A 248 11.82 7.76 11.29
N ASP A 249 12.05 9.05 11.06
CA ASP A 249 12.82 9.90 11.98
C ASP A 249 12.12 10.08 13.34
N ARG A 250 10.79 10.25 13.33
CA ARG A 250 9.98 10.38 14.56
C ARG A 250 9.82 9.05 15.31
N LEU A 251 9.90 7.93 14.61
CA LEU A 251 9.84 6.56 15.17
C LEU A 251 11.21 6.03 15.62
N ALA A 252 12.29 6.79 15.47
CA ALA A 252 13.66 6.30 15.65
C ALA A 252 13.89 5.65 17.03
N GLU A 253 13.42 6.29 18.11
CA GLU A 253 13.57 5.77 19.49
C GLU A 253 12.76 4.49 19.71
N HIS A 254 11.49 4.47 19.28
CA HIS A 254 10.63 3.30 19.36
C HIS A 254 11.24 2.11 18.62
N ARG A 255 11.74 2.31 17.41
CA ARG A 255 12.37 1.28 16.58
C ARG A 255 13.71 0.78 17.11
N GLN A 256 14.46 1.61 17.83
CA GLN A 256 15.65 1.15 18.55
C GLN A 256 15.30 0.15 19.65
N GLY A 257 14.21 0.39 20.40
CA GLY A 257 13.69 -0.55 21.38
C GLY A 257 13.42 -1.93 20.78
N ILE A 258 12.77 -1.98 19.62
CA ILE A 258 12.50 -3.20 18.87
C ILE A 258 13.81 -3.95 18.54
N CYS A 259 14.85 -3.24 18.09
CA CYS A 259 16.12 -3.84 17.77
C CYS A 259 16.83 -4.48 18.98
N HIS A 260 16.57 -3.98 20.17
CA HIS A 260 17.14 -4.56 21.38
C HIS A 260 16.52 -5.90 21.78
N ALA A 261 15.27 -6.13 21.40
CA ALA A 261 14.56 -7.38 21.67
C ALA A 261 15.04 -8.58 20.83
N VAL A 262 15.76 -8.34 19.72
CA VAL A 262 16.32 -9.41 18.91
C VAL A 262 17.78 -9.75 19.28
N PRO A 263 18.24 -10.99 19.04
CA PRO A 263 19.63 -11.39 19.26
C PRO A 263 20.62 -10.44 18.59
N ARG A 264 21.76 -10.16 19.23
CA ARG A 264 22.76 -9.17 18.76
C ARG A 264 23.21 -9.35 17.33
N TRP A 265 23.31 -10.60 16.87
CA TRP A 265 23.75 -10.93 15.50
C TRP A 265 22.69 -10.63 14.42
N LEU A 266 21.38 -10.58 14.79
CA LEU A 266 20.28 -10.20 13.90
C LEU A 266 20.01 -8.71 13.87
N ARG A 267 20.48 -7.93 14.85
CA ARG A 267 20.20 -6.49 14.97
C ARG A 267 20.51 -5.68 13.71
N PRO A 268 21.64 -5.89 13.00
CA PRO A 268 21.90 -5.14 11.77
C PRO A 268 20.86 -5.40 10.67
N ALA A 269 20.44 -6.64 10.50
CA ALA A 269 19.40 -7.00 9.52
C ALA A 269 18.02 -6.45 9.94
N MET A 270 17.69 -6.52 11.23
CA MET A 270 16.45 -5.95 11.76
C MET A 270 16.41 -4.43 11.59
N ARG A 271 17.48 -3.72 11.91
CA ARG A 271 17.59 -2.26 11.70
C ARG A 271 17.33 -1.86 10.25
N ASP A 272 17.89 -2.61 9.31
CA ASP A 272 17.69 -2.38 7.88
C ASP A 272 16.24 -2.68 7.47
N PHE A 273 15.68 -3.78 7.94
CA PHE A 273 14.31 -4.19 7.68
C PHE A 273 13.27 -3.16 8.15
N ILE A 274 13.42 -2.61 9.35
CA ILE A 274 12.50 -1.60 9.90
C ILE A 274 12.85 -0.17 9.49
N GLY A 275 13.83 0.04 8.60
CA GLY A 275 14.18 1.34 8.05
C GLY A 275 14.75 2.35 9.05
N VAL A 276 15.55 1.88 10.02
CA VAL A 276 16.24 2.79 10.96
C VAL A 276 17.19 3.71 10.19
N ARG A 277 17.34 4.96 10.64
CA ARG A 277 18.27 5.93 10.07
C ARG A 277 19.68 5.33 9.89
N ASP A 278 20.37 5.70 8.82
CA ASP A 278 21.69 5.19 8.41
C ASP A 278 21.72 3.69 8.09
N THR A 279 20.60 3.13 7.63
CA THR A 279 20.51 1.79 7.07
C THR A 279 20.27 1.81 5.56
N GLY A 280 20.46 0.66 4.90
CA GLY A 280 20.40 0.59 3.44
C GLY A 280 19.07 1.04 2.85
N VAL A 281 17.93 0.67 3.47
CA VAL A 281 16.60 1.06 2.98
C VAL A 281 16.36 2.56 3.22
N TYR A 282 16.66 3.08 4.40
CA TYR A 282 16.54 4.50 4.71
C TYR A 282 17.38 5.36 3.74
N ASP A 283 18.65 4.98 3.52
CA ASP A 283 19.54 5.69 2.61
C ASP A 283 19.09 5.61 1.14
N MET A 284 18.50 4.49 0.73
CA MET A 284 17.94 4.35 -0.63
C MET A 284 16.71 5.24 -0.82
N LEU A 285 15.84 5.37 0.18
CA LEU A 285 14.71 6.29 0.15
C LEU A 285 15.19 7.74 0.11
N ARG A 286 16.13 8.11 0.98
CA ARG A 286 16.70 9.46 1.04
C ARG A 286 17.43 9.86 -0.24
N ALA A 287 18.09 8.92 -0.90
CA ALA A 287 18.78 9.15 -2.17
C ALA A 287 17.86 9.07 -3.40
N GLY A 288 16.54 8.89 -3.23
CA GLY A 288 15.58 8.75 -4.34
C GLY A 288 15.76 7.47 -5.18
N ARG A 289 16.58 6.51 -4.71
CA ARG A 289 16.74 5.20 -5.37
C ARG A 289 15.54 4.29 -5.16
N LEU A 290 14.87 4.41 -4.01
CA LEU A 290 13.54 3.88 -3.75
C LEU A 290 12.55 5.03 -3.63
N ALA A 291 11.34 4.82 -4.11
CA ALA A 291 10.22 5.73 -3.94
C ALA A 291 9.11 5.04 -3.16
N TYR A 292 8.46 5.78 -2.29
CA TYR A 292 7.24 5.31 -1.64
C TYR A 292 6.04 5.90 -2.38
N VAL A 293 5.27 5.01 -3.02
CA VAL A 293 4.19 5.37 -3.94
C VAL A 293 2.86 5.14 -3.27
N SER A 294 1.96 6.11 -3.34
CA SER A 294 0.56 6.00 -2.89
C SER A 294 -0.37 6.22 -4.07
N LEU A 295 -1.25 5.27 -4.32
CA LEU A 295 -2.22 5.28 -5.41
C LEU A 295 -3.63 5.11 -4.87
N LEU A 296 -4.57 5.86 -5.42
CA LEU A 296 -6.00 5.59 -5.32
C LEU A 296 -6.50 5.23 -6.70
N LEU A 297 -6.93 3.99 -6.85
CA LEU A 297 -7.37 3.41 -8.11
C LEU A 297 -8.85 3.04 -8.02
N GLN A 298 -9.62 3.30 -9.07
CA GLN A 298 -11.05 2.98 -9.09
C GLN A 298 -11.36 1.98 -10.20
N LYS A 299 -12.11 0.95 -9.88
CA LYS A 299 -12.77 0.12 -10.90
C LYS A 299 -13.90 0.93 -11.52
N PRO A 300 -13.92 1.15 -12.87
CA PRO A 300 -14.97 1.92 -13.51
C PRO A 300 -16.36 1.40 -13.17
N GLN A 301 -17.33 2.30 -13.11
CA GLN A 301 -18.74 1.90 -13.11
C GLN A 301 -19.10 1.29 -14.45
N LEU A 302 -19.97 0.28 -14.44
CA LEU A 302 -20.57 -0.20 -15.68
C LEU A 302 -21.47 0.92 -16.21
N VAL A 303 -21.03 1.58 -17.28
CA VAL A 303 -21.94 2.48 -18.01
C VAL A 303 -22.99 1.58 -18.64
N ALA A 304 -24.25 1.69 -18.18
CA ALA A 304 -25.37 1.06 -18.87
C ALA A 304 -25.31 1.52 -20.33
N ARG A 305 -25.12 0.58 -21.25
CA ARG A 305 -25.25 0.90 -22.67
C ARG A 305 -26.66 1.43 -22.85
N ALA A 306 -26.79 2.74 -23.10
CA ALA A 306 -28.03 3.29 -23.58
C ALA A 306 -28.48 2.44 -24.81
N GLU A 307 -29.59 1.74 -24.67
CA GLU A 307 -30.18 1.05 -25.77
C GLU A 307 -30.39 2.09 -26.89
N ARG A 308 -29.71 1.90 -28.01
CA ARG A 308 -29.99 2.72 -29.20
C ARG A 308 -31.47 2.49 -29.51
N PRO A 309 -32.29 3.56 -29.60
CA PRO A 309 -33.69 3.39 -30.00
C PRO A 309 -33.70 2.65 -31.34
N ARG A 310 -34.43 1.54 -31.38
CA ARG A 310 -34.68 0.81 -32.63
C ARG A 310 -35.34 1.79 -33.57
N SER A 311 -34.66 2.15 -34.65
CA SER A 311 -35.27 2.92 -35.74
C SER A 311 -36.40 2.08 -36.33
N ASN A 312 -37.65 2.45 -36.01
CA ASN A 312 -38.81 1.95 -36.70
C ASN A 312 -38.76 2.50 -38.12
N SER A 313 -38.18 1.74 -39.07
CA SER A 313 -38.38 1.96 -40.48
C SER A 313 -39.70 1.30 -40.88
N SER A 314 -40.81 1.97 -40.64
CA SER A 314 -42.09 1.69 -41.32
C SER A 314 -41.96 2.20 -42.75
N PHE A 315 -41.55 1.30 -43.68
CA PHE A 315 -41.77 1.54 -45.09
C PHE A 315 -43.27 1.44 -45.35
N GLY A 316 -43.89 2.61 -45.57
CA GLY A 316 -45.25 2.68 -46.09
C GLY A 316 -45.26 2.20 -47.54
N GLU A 317 -46.01 1.15 -47.80
CA GLU A 317 -46.37 0.74 -49.15
C GLU A 317 -47.20 1.83 -49.83
N GLY A 318 -46.60 2.41 -50.86
CA GLY A 318 -47.26 3.40 -51.73
C GLY A 318 -48.22 2.73 -52.69
N LEU A 319 -49.43 3.22 -52.64
CA LEU A 319 -50.58 2.91 -53.49
C LEU A 319 -50.25 3.08 -54.98
N ALA A 320 -50.48 2.04 -55.78
CA ALA A 320 -50.58 2.15 -57.24
C ALA A 320 -52.00 2.59 -57.63
N ILE A 321 -52.10 3.69 -58.37
CA ILE A 321 -53.32 4.01 -59.14
C ILE A 321 -52.88 4.28 -60.58
N ARG A 322 -53.46 3.44 -61.47
CA ARG A 322 -53.72 3.57 -62.91
C ARG A 322 -52.87 4.57 -63.72
#